data_610d1169e37999066c6728a083501e74
#
_entry.id   610d1169e37999066c6728a083501e74
#
_cell.length_a   1.000
_cell.length_b   1.000
_cell.length_c   1.000
_cell.angle_alpha   90.00
_cell.angle_beta   90.00
_cell.angle_gamma   90.00
#
_symmetry.space_group_name_H-M   'P 1'
#
loop_
_entity.id
_entity.type
_entity.pdbx_description
1 polymer ?
#
loop_
_entity_poly.entity_id
_entity_poly.type
_entity_poly.pdbx_seq_one_letter_code
_entity_poly.pdbx_strand_id
1 'polypeptide(L)'
;MRRAVIFLLAAVAPVFAQSNLSPAEQASLTKALSEAGNSPVDFVRAIENHLKQYPNSPKRPELERALVKTAIDLNDDPRIIQFGESVLTREPDNVQVLEHVATSQLRKGDAPSAQHALEHSRHLEQVIQAMYKNDRFTPGAGHEEATRKEQYDRSQASVRLLEARAEGLLGHNDEATRLAESSYSVFPSVEAAREAARWLAKAGKDQDALEYLADAFSIAGLHSAEVDGAGDRARMGELYRKLHGSEAGLGDLVLKAYDDTTSLMAARRTEMRQFDPNAQIKDPMQFTLSALAGDKLKLSSLLGKVIVVDFWATWCGPCRQQHPLYDQVESRFKDTGEVVFLSVDTDEDHSLVKPFIEKVKWNGQNVYFEDGLQSLLRVSSIPTTIIFGKHGEVVSRMTGFLPDRFVAMLTDRIQQALGNAHPLPPLKDAISQ
;
A
#
# COMPACT_ATOMS: atom_id res chain seq x y z
N MET A 1 15.62 17.16 9.32
CA MET A 1 14.74 18.28 8.91
C MET A 1 13.29 17.81 9.07
N ARG A 2 12.58 18.37 10.04
CA ARG A 2 11.18 17.99 10.35
C ARG A 2 10.28 18.35 9.18
N ARG A 3 9.72 17.35 8.49
CA ARG A 3 8.65 17.56 7.51
C ARG A 3 7.34 17.80 8.25
N ALA A 4 6.85 19.02 8.17
CA ALA A 4 5.51 19.38 8.62
C ALA A 4 4.51 18.72 7.66
N VAL A 5 3.81 17.71 8.14
CA VAL A 5 2.63 17.16 7.48
C VAL A 5 1.50 18.16 7.71
N ILE A 6 1.17 18.94 6.69
CA ILE A 6 0.00 19.81 6.70
C ILE A 6 -1.21 18.88 6.48
N PHE A 7 -1.92 18.55 7.55
CA PHE A 7 -3.25 17.97 7.49
C PHE A 7 -4.21 19.00 6.89
N LEU A 8 -4.53 18.85 5.61
CA LEU A 8 -5.72 19.47 5.04
C LEU A 8 -6.92 18.68 5.60
N LEU A 9 -7.48 19.18 6.71
CA LEU A 9 -8.84 18.83 7.11
C LEU A 9 -9.77 19.36 6.01
N ALA A 10 -10.04 18.51 5.01
CA ALA A 10 -11.17 18.73 4.13
C ALA A 10 -12.39 18.88 5.03
N ALA A 11 -13.03 20.03 4.95
CA ALA A 11 -14.33 20.25 5.57
C ALA A 11 -15.27 19.15 5.05
N VAL A 12 -15.45 18.11 5.84
CA VAL A 12 -16.50 17.13 5.66
C VAL A 12 -17.78 17.88 6.03
N ALA A 13 -18.39 18.49 5.00
CA ALA A 13 -19.79 18.86 5.13
C ALA A 13 -20.52 17.54 5.40
N PRO A 14 -21.22 17.42 6.56
CA PRO A 14 -21.87 16.19 6.88
C PRO A 14 -23.05 15.98 5.92
N VAL A 15 -22.98 14.92 5.14
CA VAL A 15 -24.19 14.29 4.62
C VAL A 15 -24.86 13.67 5.86
N PHE A 16 -25.65 14.48 6.59
CA PHE A 16 -26.50 14.01 7.68
C PHE A 16 -27.65 13.23 7.06
N ALA A 17 -27.48 11.93 6.90
CA ALA A 17 -28.61 11.02 7.03
C ALA A 17 -29.31 11.34 8.36
N GLN A 18 -30.64 11.51 8.34
CA GLN A 18 -31.51 11.96 9.43
C GLN A 18 -31.02 11.47 10.80
N SER A 19 -30.44 12.38 11.59
CA SER A 19 -29.95 12.07 12.92
C SER A 19 -31.16 11.95 13.85
N ASN A 20 -31.40 10.78 14.42
CA ASN A 20 -32.41 10.56 15.46
C ASN A 20 -32.02 11.20 16.81
N LEU A 21 -31.20 12.24 16.82
CA LEU A 21 -30.82 12.98 18.02
C LEU A 21 -31.93 13.94 18.45
N SER A 22 -32.10 14.08 19.75
CA SER A 22 -32.93 15.17 20.26
C SER A 22 -32.28 16.54 19.90
N PRO A 23 -33.08 17.61 19.71
CA PRO A 23 -32.52 18.94 19.43
C PRO A 23 -31.50 19.42 20.46
N ALA A 24 -31.72 19.08 21.73
CA ALA A 24 -30.81 19.43 22.84
C ALA A 24 -29.48 18.67 22.74
N GLU A 25 -29.52 17.38 22.42
CA GLU A 25 -28.35 16.56 22.25
C GLU A 25 -27.53 16.99 21.02
N GLN A 26 -28.22 17.27 19.90
CA GLN A 26 -27.59 17.78 18.68
C GLN A 26 -26.87 19.11 18.92
N ALA A 27 -27.50 20.04 19.63
CA ALA A 27 -26.90 21.33 19.97
C ALA A 27 -25.67 21.15 20.88
N SER A 28 -25.76 20.25 21.87
CA SER A 28 -24.65 19.92 22.78
C SER A 28 -23.47 19.34 22.04
N LEU A 29 -23.69 18.35 21.16
CA LEU A 29 -22.64 17.71 20.39
C LEU A 29 -21.95 18.70 19.42
N THR A 30 -22.74 19.47 18.70
CA THR A 30 -22.23 20.49 17.76
C THR A 30 -21.38 21.53 18.50
N LYS A 31 -21.83 22.01 19.67
CA LYS A 31 -21.06 22.95 20.49
C LYS A 31 -19.75 22.34 20.98
N ALA A 32 -19.76 21.11 21.51
CA ALA A 32 -18.59 20.42 22.02
C ALA A 32 -17.53 20.18 20.93
N LEU A 33 -17.95 19.77 19.72
CA LEU A 33 -17.05 19.58 18.58
C LEU A 33 -16.50 20.90 18.05
N SER A 34 -17.31 21.97 18.03
CA SER A 34 -16.85 23.31 17.63
C SER A 34 -15.82 23.87 18.63
N GLU A 35 -15.99 23.65 19.92
CA GLU A 35 -15.06 24.08 20.98
C GLU A 35 -13.74 23.28 20.93
N ALA A 36 -13.78 22.00 20.56
CA ALA A 36 -12.58 21.17 20.38
C ALA A 36 -11.71 21.65 19.21
N GLY A 37 -12.29 22.29 18.21
CA GLY A 37 -11.58 22.78 17.02
C GLY A 37 -10.78 21.69 16.32
N ASN A 38 -9.47 21.92 16.08
CA ASN A 38 -8.57 20.98 15.41
C ASN A 38 -7.67 20.20 16.38
N SER A 39 -7.95 20.26 17.69
CA SER A 39 -7.16 19.53 18.69
C SER A 39 -7.67 18.09 18.86
N PRO A 40 -6.88 17.05 18.49
CA PRO A 40 -7.31 15.66 18.67
C PRO A 40 -7.60 15.30 20.14
N VAL A 41 -6.83 15.88 21.08
CA VAL A 41 -7.00 15.65 22.51
C VAL A 41 -8.31 16.25 23.01
N ASP A 42 -8.65 17.48 22.58
CA ASP A 42 -9.90 18.13 22.96
C ASP A 42 -11.10 17.50 22.28
N PHE A 43 -10.94 17.00 21.05
CA PHE A 43 -11.93 16.20 20.33
C PHE A 43 -12.31 14.93 21.13
N VAL A 44 -11.30 14.15 21.56
CA VAL A 44 -11.53 12.95 22.38
C VAL A 44 -12.31 13.33 23.66
N ARG A 45 -11.84 14.37 24.38
CA ARG A 45 -12.48 14.84 25.62
C ARG A 45 -13.93 15.28 25.39
N ALA A 46 -14.18 16.00 24.29
CA ALA A 46 -15.53 16.47 23.94
C ALA A 46 -16.50 15.30 23.71
N ILE A 47 -16.08 14.28 22.95
CA ILE A 47 -16.90 13.10 22.69
C ILE A 47 -17.11 12.26 23.96
N GLU A 48 -16.07 12.04 24.77
CA GLU A 48 -16.20 11.31 26.05
C GLU A 48 -17.21 12.00 27.00
N ASN A 49 -17.14 13.33 27.11
CA ASN A 49 -18.08 14.09 27.93
C ASN A 49 -19.49 14.02 27.36
N HIS A 50 -19.65 14.10 26.06
CA HIS A 50 -20.96 13.94 25.40
C HIS A 50 -21.52 12.54 25.67
N LEU A 51 -20.76 11.46 25.53
CA LEU A 51 -21.20 10.08 25.79
C LEU A 51 -21.51 9.83 27.28
N LYS A 52 -20.88 10.56 28.21
CA LYS A 52 -21.22 10.54 29.63
C LYS A 52 -22.55 11.24 29.88
N GLN A 53 -22.82 12.36 29.22
CA GLN A 53 -24.05 13.11 29.35
C GLN A 53 -25.24 12.41 28.66
N TYR A 54 -25.00 11.76 27.54
CA TYR A 54 -25.99 11.04 26.73
C TYR A 54 -25.58 9.56 26.54
N PRO A 55 -25.69 8.72 27.59
CA PRO A 55 -25.21 7.34 27.54
C PRO A 55 -25.95 6.46 26.51
N ASN A 56 -27.19 6.81 26.19
CA ASN A 56 -28.02 6.13 25.20
C ASN A 56 -28.10 6.86 23.86
N SER A 57 -27.11 7.69 23.54
CA SER A 57 -27.06 8.40 22.27
C SER A 57 -27.17 7.42 21.09
N PRO A 58 -28.06 7.64 20.11
CA PRO A 58 -28.11 6.85 18.89
C PRO A 58 -26.85 7.01 18.04
N LYS A 59 -26.06 8.07 18.29
CA LYS A 59 -24.74 8.30 17.66
C LYS A 59 -23.57 7.61 18.37
N ARG A 60 -23.81 6.92 19.49
CA ARG A 60 -22.74 6.23 20.23
C ARG A 60 -21.85 5.36 19.35
N PRO A 61 -22.37 4.50 18.42
CA PRO A 61 -21.53 3.67 17.58
C PRO A 61 -20.55 4.47 16.70
N GLU A 62 -21.01 5.57 16.10
CA GLU A 62 -20.20 6.44 15.26
C GLU A 62 -19.16 7.22 16.07
N LEU A 63 -19.57 7.71 17.25
CA LEU A 63 -18.70 8.45 18.16
C LEU A 63 -17.59 7.55 18.74
N GLU A 64 -17.91 6.32 19.11
CA GLU A 64 -16.91 5.35 19.57
C GLU A 64 -15.92 4.96 18.47
N ARG A 65 -16.35 4.79 17.21
CA ARG A 65 -15.41 4.60 16.08
C ARG A 65 -14.48 5.81 15.90
N ALA A 66 -15.03 7.04 16.01
CA ALA A 66 -14.22 8.25 15.95
C ALA A 66 -13.21 8.35 17.10
N LEU A 67 -13.61 7.94 18.32
CA LEU A 67 -12.73 7.87 19.48
C LEU A 67 -11.58 6.87 19.24
N VAL A 68 -11.88 5.64 18.79
CA VAL A 68 -10.87 4.63 18.50
C VAL A 68 -9.87 5.15 17.46
N LYS A 69 -10.37 5.70 16.35
CA LYS A 69 -9.51 6.25 15.30
C LYS A 69 -8.57 7.33 15.85
N THR A 70 -9.11 8.28 16.59
CA THR A 70 -8.31 9.36 17.18
C THR A 70 -7.35 8.85 18.25
N ALA A 71 -7.76 7.86 19.05
CA ALA A 71 -6.89 7.24 20.04
C ALA A 71 -5.70 6.48 19.38
N ILE A 72 -5.92 5.86 18.23
CA ILE A 72 -4.86 5.24 17.42
C ILE A 72 -3.86 6.31 16.95
N ASP A 73 -4.34 7.41 16.40
CA ASP A 73 -3.49 8.52 15.95
C ASP A 73 -2.66 9.15 17.10
N LEU A 74 -3.20 9.12 18.32
CA LEU A 74 -2.56 9.62 19.54
C LEU A 74 -1.69 8.56 20.25
N ASN A 75 -1.71 7.29 19.82
CA ASN A 75 -1.12 6.15 20.52
C ASN A 75 -1.61 6.04 21.98
N ASP A 76 -2.90 6.27 22.24
CA ASP A 76 -3.55 6.22 23.55
C ASP A 76 -4.07 4.80 23.83
N ASP A 77 -3.19 3.91 24.28
CA ASP A 77 -3.52 2.51 24.54
C ASP A 77 -4.74 2.29 25.45
N PRO A 78 -4.93 3.03 26.57
CA PRO A 78 -6.12 2.86 27.38
C PRO A 78 -7.43 3.10 26.61
N ARG A 79 -7.48 4.13 25.76
CA ARG A 79 -8.66 4.46 24.95
C ARG A 79 -8.85 3.52 23.78
N ILE A 80 -7.74 3.08 23.15
CA ILE A 80 -7.79 2.06 22.10
C ILE A 80 -8.45 0.79 22.64
N ILE A 81 -8.03 0.32 23.81
CA ILE A 81 -8.62 -0.87 24.44
C ILE A 81 -10.09 -0.61 24.78
N GLN A 82 -10.39 0.44 25.54
CA GLN A 82 -11.72 0.71 26.05
C GLN A 82 -12.77 0.83 24.93
N PHE A 83 -12.52 1.69 23.95
CA PHE A 83 -13.47 1.97 22.88
C PHE A 83 -13.38 0.96 21.75
N GLY A 84 -12.19 0.37 21.53
CA GLY A 84 -11.98 -0.70 20.57
C GLY A 84 -12.79 -1.94 20.92
N GLU A 85 -12.77 -2.40 22.15
CA GLU A 85 -13.63 -3.51 22.62
C GLU A 85 -15.12 -3.23 22.40
N SER A 86 -15.55 -1.99 22.66
CA SER A 86 -16.94 -1.59 22.40
C SER A 86 -17.27 -1.62 20.89
N VAL A 87 -16.36 -1.20 20.03
CA VAL A 87 -16.54 -1.30 18.59
C VAL A 87 -16.57 -2.76 18.13
N LEU A 88 -15.65 -3.59 18.60
CA LEU A 88 -15.55 -5.03 18.24
C LEU A 88 -16.80 -5.83 18.66
N THR A 89 -17.51 -5.41 19.71
CA THR A 89 -18.80 -6.03 20.07
C THR A 89 -19.84 -5.90 18.95
N ARG A 90 -19.77 -4.88 18.11
CA ARG A 90 -20.70 -4.61 17.01
C ARG A 90 -20.09 -4.93 15.64
N GLU A 91 -18.81 -4.82 15.51
CA GLU A 91 -18.01 -5.02 14.30
C GLU A 91 -16.86 -6.00 14.57
N PRO A 92 -17.18 -7.28 14.83
CA PRO A 92 -16.17 -8.23 15.30
C PRO A 92 -15.03 -8.42 14.30
N ASP A 93 -15.30 -8.28 12.99
CA ASP A 93 -14.35 -8.49 11.92
C ASP A 93 -13.61 -7.21 11.48
N ASN A 94 -13.63 -6.15 12.29
CA ASN A 94 -12.93 -4.91 11.97
C ASN A 94 -11.42 -5.09 12.15
N VAL A 95 -10.73 -5.40 11.05
CA VAL A 95 -9.28 -5.73 11.00
C VAL A 95 -8.42 -4.68 11.70
N GLN A 96 -8.65 -3.39 11.41
CA GLN A 96 -7.85 -2.31 11.98
C GLN A 96 -8.02 -2.23 13.51
N VAL A 97 -9.26 -2.34 13.99
CA VAL A 97 -9.53 -2.26 15.43
C VAL A 97 -8.99 -3.50 16.15
N LEU A 98 -9.14 -4.71 15.58
CA LEU A 98 -8.58 -5.94 16.13
C LEU A 98 -7.06 -5.84 16.33
N GLU A 99 -6.34 -5.38 15.29
CA GLU A 99 -4.88 -5.25 15.33
C GLU A 99 -4.42 -4.24 16.40
N HIS A 100 -5.05 -3.06 16.44
CA HIS A 100 -4.66 -2.03 17.40
C HIS A 100 -5.04 -2.38 18.84
N VAL A 101 -6.20 -3.01 19.07
CA VAL A 101 -6.60 -3.47 20.40
C VAL A 101 -5.64 -4.56 20.90
N ALA A 102 -5.35 -5.59 20.08
CA ALA A 102 -4.40 -6.62 20.43
C ALA A 102 -3.01 -6.04 20.75
N THR A 103 -2.53 -5.12 19.90
CA THR A 103 -1.23 -4.45 20.11
C THR A 103 -1.20 -3.66 21.41
N SER A 104 -2.25 -2.90 21.70
CA SER A 104 -2.34 -2.09 22.95
C SER A 104 -2.44 -2.97 24.19
N GLN A 105 -3.15 -4.09 24.12
CA GLN A 105 -3.22 -5.09 25.19
C GLN A 105 -1.85 -5.74 25.45
N LEU A 106 -1.07 -6.05 24.40
CA LEU A 106 0.29 -6.58 24.55
C LEU A 106 1.25 -5.58 25.20
N ARG A 107 1.12 -4.29 24.93
CA ARG A 107 1.93 -3.25 25.58
C ARG A 107 1.67 -3.14 27.08
N LYS A 108 0.49 -3.48 27.52
CA LYS A 108 0.12 -3.53 28.93
C LYS A 108 0.91 -4.60 29.70
N GLY A 109 1.23 -5.72 29.03
CA GLY A 109 2.19 -6.73 29.50
C GLY A 109 1.72 -7.65 30.63
N ASP A 110 0.47 -7.53 31.08
CA ASP A 110 -0.12 -8.45 32.08
C ASP A 110 -0.77 -9.68 31.41
N ALA A 111 -0.83 -10.79 32.14
CA ALA A 111 -1.37 -12.05 31.60
C ALA A 111 -2.84 -11.98 31.16
N PRO A 112 -3.77 -11.29 31.86
CA PRO A 112 -5.13 -11.13 31.35
C PRO A 112 -5.18 -10.37 30.02
N SER A 113 -4.42 -9.29 29.88
CA SER A 113 -4.35 -8.53 28.63
C SER A 113 -3.70 -9.37 27.51
N ALA A 114 -2.68 -10.15 27.80
CA ALA A 114 -2.06 -11.08 26.85
C ALA A 114 -3.05 -12.13 26.34
N GLN A 115 -3.92 -12.65 27.24
CA GLN A 115 -4.96 -13.61 26.86
C GLN A 115 -5.97 -12.97 25.87
N HIS A 116 -6.45 -11.76 26.14
CA HIS A 116 -7.36 -11.05 25.25
C HIS A 116 -6.67 -10.71 23.91
N ALA A 117 -5.41 -10.29 23.95
CA ALA A 117 -4.63 -10.04 22.75
C ALA A 117 -4.52 -11.29 21.87
N LEU A 118 -4.32 -12.46 22.49
CA LEU A 118 -4.26 -13.73 21.77
C LEU A 118 -5.60 -14.09 21.11
N GLU A 119 -6.71 -13.87 21.81
CA GLU A 119 -8.05 -14.10 21.27
C GLU A 119 -8.33 -13.20 20.07
N HIS A 120 -8.03 -11.90 20.19
CA HIS A 120 -8.19 -10.96 19.08
C HIS A 120 -7.26 -11.27 17.89
N SER A 121 -6.01 -11.66 18.15
CA SER A 121 -5.05 -12.01 17.09
C SER A 121 -5.49 -13.27 16.34
N ARG A 122 -5.95 -14.31 17.02
CA ARG A 122 -6.49 -15.53 16.40
C ARG A 122 -7.75 -15.23 15.57
N HIS A 123 -8.63 -14.36 16.08
CA HIS A 123 -9.78 -13.93 15.30
C HIS A 123 -9.36 -13.14 14.05
N LEU A 124 -8.40 -12.22 14.22
CA LEU A 124 -7.83 -11.44 13.10
C LEU A 124 -7.22 -12.36 12.04
N GLU A 125 -6.51 -13.44 12.43
CA GLU A 125 -5.99 -14.43 11.48
C GLU A 125 -7.09 -15.05 10.65
N GLN A 126 -8.19 -15.46 11.29
CA GLN A 126 -9.36 -16.06 10.61
C GLN A 126 -10.00 -15.06 9.62
N VAL A 127 -10.16 -13.80 10.04
CA VAL A 127 -10.73 -12.74 9.19
C VAL A 127 -9.85 -12.50 7.95
N ILE A 128 -8.54 -12.38 8.14
CA ILE A 128 -7.57 -12.18 7.05
C ILE A 128 -7.59 -13.36 6.08
N GLN A 129 -7.61 -14.60 6.59
CA GLN A 129 -7.72 -15.80 5.75
C GLN A 129 -9.03 -15.83 4.95
N ALA A 130 -10.14 -15.47 5.58
CA ALA A 130 -11.44 -15.40 4.92
C ALA A 130 -11.48 -14.29 3.85
N MET A 131 -10.89 -13.13 4.12
CA MET A 131 -10.77 -12.04 3.15
C MET A 131 -9.97 -12.46 1.92
N TYR A 132 -8.82 -13.10 2.11
CA TYR A 132 -7.99 -13.60 1.02
C TYR A 132 -8.73 -14.66 0.17
N LYS A 133 -9.37 -15.63 0.83
CA LYS A 133 -10.13 -16.72 0.17
C LYS A 133 -11.32 -16.19 -0.64
N ASN A 134 -11.98 -15.13 -0.16
CA ASN A 134 -13.17 -14.55 -0.79
C ASN A 134 -12.86 -13.37 -1.73
N ASP A 135 -11.60 -13.22 -2.13
CA ASP A 135 -11.14 -12.15 -3.03
C ASP A 135 -11.43 -10.72 -2.52
N ARG A 136 -11.56 -10.56 -1.20
CA ARG A 136 -11.79 -9.29 -0.53
C ARG A 136 -10.50 -8.59 -0.10
N PHE A 137 -9.36 -9.22 -0.34
CA PHE A 137 -8.04 -8.68 -0.06
C PHE A 137 -7.56 -7.82 -1.25
N THR A 138 -8.41 -6.89 -1.65
CA THR A 138 -8.10 -6.01 -2.78
C THR A 138 -7.84 -4.58 -2.30
N PRO A 139 -6.64 -4.08 -2.46
CA PRO A 139 -6.41 -2.66 -2.58
C PRO A 139 -6.70 -2.26 -4.03
N GLY A 140 -7.77 -1.55 -4.25
CA GLY A 140 -8.05 -0.91 -5.52
C GLY A 140 -8.16 -1.81 -6.76
N ALA A 141 -8.97 -1.42 -7.73
CA ALA A 141 -9.03 -2.09 -9.02
C ALA A 141 -7.65 -2.06 -9.70
N GLY A 142 -7.17 -3.22 -10.13
CA GLY A 142 -5.93 -3.35 -10.90
C GLY A 142 -4.78 -4.09 -10.22
N HIS A 143 -4.86 -4.39 -8.92
CA HIS A 143 -3.78 -5.13 -8.28
C HIS A 143 -3.83 -6.62 -8.60
N GLU A 144 -2.73 -7.09 -9.13
CA GLU A 144 -2.49 -8.45 -9.52
C GLU A 144 -2.49 -9.42 -8.33
N GLU A 145 -2.69 -10.68 -8.61
CA GLU A 145 -2.65 -11.77 -7.64
C GLU A 145 -1.35 -11.77 -6.82
N ALA A 146 -0.22 -11.34 -7.42
CA ALA A 146 1.06 -11.18 -6.74
C ALA A 146 0.99 -10.18 -5.58
N THR A 147 0.46 -8.97 -5.81
CA THR A 147 0.32 -7.95 -4.77
C THR A 147 -0.64 -8.40 -3.67
N ARG A 148 -1.75 -9.02 -4.05
CA ARG A 148 -2.71 -9.60 -3.12
C ARG A 148 -2.06 -10.69 -2.24
N LYS A 149 -1.28 -11.58 -2.86
CA LYS A 149 -0.55 -12.63 -2.14
C LYS A 149 0.50 -12.04 -1.20
N GLU A 150 1.24 -11.04 -1.65
CA GLU A 150 2.25 -10.38 -0.82
C GLU A 150 1.64 -9.69 0.39
N GLN A 151 0.54 -8.96 0.20
CA GLN A 151 -0.19 -8.31 1.29
C GLN A 151 -0.77 -9.34 2.27
N TYR A 152 -1.32 -10.43 1.76
CA TYR A 152 -1.79 -11.52 2.60
C TYR A 152 -0.66 -12.11 3.44
N ASP A 153 0.49 -12.43 2.84
CA ASP A 153 1.64 -12.98 3.55
C ASP A 153 2.17 -12.02 4.62
N ARG A 154 2.25 -10.72 4.29
CA ARG A 154 2.63 -9.67 5.24
C ARG A 154 1.67 -9.60 6.42
N SER A 155 0.37 -9.63 6.16
CA SER A 155 -0.66 -9.60 7.20
C SER A 155 -0.62 -10.87 8.06
N GLN A 156 -0.44 -12.04 7.46
CA GLN A 156 -0.28 -13.31 8.18
C GLN A 156 0.96 -13.29 9.09
N ALA A 157 2.08 -12.78 8.59
CA ALA A 157 3.29 -12.64 9.38
C ALA A 157 3.10 -11.69 10.57
N SER A 158 2.45 -10.53 10.34
CA SER A 158 2.14 -9.56 11.40
C SER A 158 1.28 -10.17 12.50
N VAL A 159 0.22 -10.88 12.14
CA VAL A 159 -0.67 -11.53 13.12
C VAL A 159 0.07 -12.58 13.94
N ARG A 160 0.89 -13.43 13.31
CA ARG A 160 1.70 -14.42 14.03
C ARG A 160 2.68 -13.80 15.00
N LEU A 161 3.18 -12.58 14.74
CA LEU A 161 3.98 -11.84 15.72
C LEU A 161 3.15 -11.41 16.94
N LEU A 162 1.90 -10.98 16.74
CA LEU A 162 1.01 -10.65 17.84
C LEU A 162 0.74 -11.89 18.70
N GLU A 163 0.45 -13.03 18.07
CA GLU A 163 0.25 -14.31 18.76
C GLU A 163 1.51 -14.76 19.49
N ALA A 164 2.70 -14.67 18.85
CA ALA A 164 3.97 -15.01 19.48
C ALA A 164 4.22 -14.19 20.75
N ARG A 165 3.96 -12.89 20.69
CA ARG A 165 4.10 -11.99 21.84
C ARG A 165 3.12 -12.33 22.95
N ALA A 166 1.88 -12.63 22.61
CA ALA A 166 0.85 -13.02 23.56
C ALA A 166 1.19 -14.34 24.26
N GLU A 167 1.52 -15.38 23.50
CA GLU A 167 1.93 -16.69 24.03
C GLU A 167 3.16 -16.58 24.93
N GLY A 168 4.12 -15.75 24.54
CA GLY A 168 5.32 -15.52 25.33
C GLY A 168 5.07 -14.76 26.64
N LEU A 169 4.11 -13.82 26.68
CA LEU A 169 3.66 -13.17 27.92
C LEU A 169 2.89 -14.12 28.83
N LEU A 170 2.22 -15.11 28.27
CA LEU A 170 1.55 -16.18 28.99
C LEU A 170 2.51 -17.27 29.49
N GLY A 171 3.79 -17.21 29.11
CA GLY A 171 4.82 -18.17 29.51
C GLY A 171 4.98 -19.37 28.58
N HIS A 172 4.25 -19.44 27.49
CA HIS A 172 4.29 -20.51 26.50
C HIS A 172 5.45 -20.28 25.49
N ASN A 173 6.70 -20.33 25.97
CA ASN A 173 7.86 -19.91 25.18
C ASN A 173 8.09 -20.74 23.91
N ASP A 174 7.82 -22.05 23.95
CA ASP A 174 7.98 -22.91 22.75
C ASP A 174 7.00 -22.53 21.65
N GLU A 175 5.75 -22.21 22.00
CA GLU A 175 4.75 -21.77 21.03
C GLU A 175 5.06 -20.35 20.52
N ALA A 176 5.52 -19.45 21.37
CA ALA A 176 5.98 -18.13 20.98
C ALA A 176 7.15 -18.21 19.97
N THR A 177 8.11 -19.11 20.21
CA THR A 177 9.21 -19.37 19.28
C THR A 177 8.69 -19.86 17.93
N ARG A 178 7.86 -20.91 17.95
CA ARG A 178 7.29 -21.49 16.73
C ARG A 178 6.51 -20.48 15.88
N LEU A 179 5.71 -19.63 16.52
CA LEU A 179 4.94 -18.58 15.84
C LEU A 179 5.84 -17.49 15.25
N ALA A 180 6.88 -17.06 15.97
CA ALA A 180 7.83 -16.07 15.48
C ALA A 180 8.65 -16.58 14.28
N GLU A 181 9.16 -17.81 14.35
CA GLU A 181 9.84 -18.48 13.23
C GLU A 181 8.91 -18.66 12.03
N SER A 182 7.64 -19.03 12.29
CA SER A 182 6.62 -19.13 11.24
C SER A 182 6.30 -17.76 10.60
N SER A 183 6.27 -16.68 11.38
CA SER A 183 6.14 -15.32 10.87
C SER A 183 7.28 -14.98 9.91
N TYR A 184 8.53 -15.23 10.32
CA TYR A 184 9.71 -14.99 9.50
C TYR A 184 9.70 -15.81 8.20
N SER A 185 9.31 -17.08 8.30
CA SER A 185 9.21 -17.97 7.12
C SER A 185 8.18 -17.47 6.09
N VAL A 186 7.03 -16.96 6.55
CA VAL A 186 5.97 -16.46 5.65
C VAL A 186 6.34 -15.11 5.02
N PHE A 187 6.87 -14.21 5.82
CA PHE A 187 7.32 -12.91 5.35
C PHE A 187 8.56 -12.45 6.12
N PRO A 188 9.77 -12.67 5.59
CA PRO A 188 11.01 -12.26 6.23
C PRO A 188 11.02 -10.76 6.48
N SER A 189 11.10 -10.36 7.74
CA SER A 189 11.15 -8.96 8.19
C SER A 189 12.06 -8.81 9.39
N VAL A 190 12.52 -7.59 9.61
CA VAL A 190 13.36 -7.25 10.78
C VAL A 190 12.64 -7.59 12.08
N GLU A 191 11.34 -7.27 12.15
CA GLU A 191 10.52 -7.52 13.34
C GLU A 191 10.35 -9.00 13.60
N ALA A 192 10.11 -9.81 12.57
CA ALA A 192 9.96 -11.26 12.70
C ALA A 192 11.26 -11.92 13.14
N ALA A 193 12.38 -11.53 12.55
CA ALA A 193 13.69 -12.04 12.93
C ALA A 193 14.06 -11.68 14.39
N ARG A 194 13.82 -10.42 14.81
CA ARG A 194 14.04 -10.00 16.20
C ARG A 194 13.17 -10.75 17.19
N GLU A 195 11.92 -11.01 16.85
CA GLU A 195 11.00 -11.73 17.72
C GLU A 195 11.39 -13.22 17.85
N ALA A 196 11.80 -13.87 16.74
CA ALA A 196 12.34 -15.24 16.76
C ALA A 196 13.60 -15.31 17.63
N ALA A 197 14.56 -14.40 17.42
CA ALA A 197 15.76 -14.30 18.23
C ALA A 197 15.47 -14.13 19.72
N ARG A 198 14.48 -13.31 20.08
CA ARG A 198 14.06 -13.07 21.47
C ARG A 198 13.61 -14.35 22.17
N TRP A 199 12.73 -15.11 21.53
CA TRP A 199 12.16 -16.31 22.14
C TRP A 199 13.16 -17.48 22.14
N LEU A 200 13.99 -17.61 21.10
CA LEU A 200 15.08 -18.57 21.05
C LEU A 200 16.09 -18.32 22.16
N ALA A 201 16.53 -17.07 22.37
CA ALA A 201 17.42 -16.72 23.47
C ALA A 201 16.80 -17.02 24.84
N LYS A 202 15.50 -16.76 25.01
CA LYS A 202 14.77 -17.08 26.23
C LYS A 202 14.64 -18.60 26.47
N ALA A 203 14.58 -19.39 25.39
CA ALA A 203 14.62 -20.85 25.43
C ALA A 203 16.04 -21.44 25.62
N GLY A 204 17.05 -20.58 25.69
CA GLY A 204 18.47 -21.03 25.82
C GLY A 204 19.10 -21.50 24.50
N LYS A 205 18.45 -21.28 23.37
CA LYS A 205 18.94 -21.59 22.02
C LYS A 205 19.74 -20.41 21.45
N ASP A 206 20.86 -20.10 22.15
CA ASP A 206 21.62 -18.88 21.90
C ASP A 206 22.23 -18.83 20.49
N GLN A 207 22.60 -19.96 19.89
CA GLN A 207 23.15 -20.01 18.55
C GLN A 207 22.09 -19.65 17.49
N ASP A 208 20.90 -20.24 17.59
CA ASP A 208 19.79 -19.96 16.67
C ASP A 208 19.33 -18.51 16.81
N ALA A 209 19.28 -18.00 18.06
CA ALA A 209 18.97 -16.59 18.33
C ALA A 209 19.97 -15.62 17.70
N LEU A 210 21.26 -15.98 17.73
CA LEU A 210 22.31 -15.19 17.10
C LEU A 210 22.16 -15.13 15.58
N GLU A 211 21.77 -16.23 14.93
CA GLU A 211 21.54 -16.28 13.49
C GLU A 211 20.36 -15.38 13.10
N TYR A 212 19.23 -15.45 13.80
CA TYR A 212 18.10 -14.53 13.54
C TYR A 212 18.42 -13.05 13.81
N LEU A 213 19.29 -12.74 14.79
CA LEU A 213 19.75 -11.36 14.97
C LEU A 213 20.62 -10.88 13.80
N ALA A 214 21.45 -11.76 13.24
CA ALA A 214 22.24 -11.45 12.06
C ALA A 214 21.36 -11.23 10.82
N ASP A 215 20.29 -12.03 10.67
CA ASP A 215 19.28 -11.83 9.62
C ASP A 215 18.57 -10.49 9.80
N ALA A 216 18.12 -10.14 11.01
CA ALA A 216 17.48 -8.85 11.28
C ALA A 216 18.40 -7.68 10.90
N PHE A 217 19.67 -7.75 11.28
CA PHE A 217 20.67 -6.73 10.94
C PHE A 217 20.88 -6.62 9.43
N SER A 218 20.96 -7.75 8.73
CA SER A 218 21.16 -7.80 7.27
C SER A 218 19.96 -7.26 6.51
N ILE A 219 18.74 -7.62 6.90
CA ILE A 219 17.49 -7.11 6.31
C ILE A 219 17.37 -5.60 6.53
N ALA A 220 17.70 -5.10 7.73
CA ALA A 220 17.71 -3.66 8.03
C ALA A 220 18.67 -2.89 7.10
N GLY A 221 19.86 -3.42 6.87
CA GLY A 221 20.85 -2.85 5.97
C GLY A 221 20.43 -2.80 4.50
N LEU A 222 19.56 -3.73 4.07
CA LEU A 222 19.02 -3.75 2.71
C LEU A 222 17.91 -2.72 2.46
N HIS A 223 17.19 -2.26 3.49
CA HIS A 223 15.95 -1.50 3.32
C HIS A 223 16.01 -0.01 3.69
N SER A 224 16.93 0.44 4.50
CA SER A 224 17.28 1.86 4.72
C SER A 224 17.92 2.17 6.08
N ALA A 225 18.44 3.40 6.21
CA ALA A 225 19.12 3.95 7.39
C ALA A 225 18.17 4.26 8.59
N GLU A 226 16.87 3.96 8.52
CA GLU A 226 15.90 4.30 9.58
C GLU A 226 15.69 3.19 10.61
N VAL A 227 16.20 1.98 10.36
CA VAL A 227 16.07 0.85 11.29
C VAL A 227 17.26 0.82 12.25
N ASP A 228 16.99 0.70 13.55
CA ASP A 228 18.02 0.64 14.61
C ASP A 228 18.89 -0.62 14.48
N GLY A 229 19.84 -0.61 13.55
CA GLY A 229 20.83 -1.65 13.39
C GLY A 229 21.90 -1.65 14.50
N ALA A 230 22.07 -0.55 15.24
CA ALA A 230 23.05 -0.46 16.32
C ALA A 230 22.65 -1.33 17.52
N GLY A 231 21.36 -1.38 17.84
CA GLY A 231 20.83 -2.25 18.88
C GLY A 231 21.00 -3.73 18.55
N ASP A 232 20.75 -4.14 17.31
CA ASP A 232 20.95 -5.51 16.86
C ASP A 232 22.42 -5.90 16.87
N ARG A 233 23.30 -5.00 16.39
CA ARG A 233 24.76 -5.22 16.43
C ARG A 233 25.28 -5.41 17.86
N ALA A 234 24.79 -4.62 18.82
CA ALA A 234 25.19 -4.75 20.23
C ALA A 234 24.77 -6.11 20.82
N ARG A 235 23.51 -6.52 20.59
CA ARG A 235 22.97 -7.81 21.06
C ARG A 235 23.70 -8.99 20.42
N MET A 236 23.98 -8.92 19.10
CA MET A 236 24.80 -9.93 18.41
C MET A 236 26.18 -10.04 19.06
N GLY A 237 26.86 -8.92 19.33
CA GLY A 237 28.19 -8.89 19.95
C GLY A 237 28.17 -9.52 21.34
N GLU A 238 27.18 -9.21 22.14
CA GLU A 238 26.97 -9.83 23.46
C GLU A 238 26.81 -11.35 23.36
N LEU A 239 25.91 -11.80 22.54
CA LEU A 239 25.56 -13.20 22.38
C LEU A 239 26.73 -13.98 21.74
N TYR A 240 27.41 -13.41 20.77
CA TYR A 240 28.58 -14.01 20.15
C TYR A 240 29.73 -14.19 21.13
N ARG A 241 30.01 -13.16 21.97
CA ARG A 241 31.03 -13.29 23.04
C ARG A 241 30.65 -14.34 24.07
N LYS A 242 29.38 -14.47 24.45
CA LYS A 242 28.88 -15.50 25.33
C LYS A 242 29.17 -16.90 24.78
N LEU A 243 28.99 -17.13 23.50
CA LEU A 243 29.15 -18.43 22.83
C LEU A 243 30.62 -18.75 22.49
N HIS A 244 31.39 -17.74 22.05
CA HIS A 244 32.71 -17.93 21.46
C HIS A 244 33.87 -17.29 22.27
N GLY A 245 33.59 -16.60 23.36
CA GLY A 245 34.58 -15.94 24.20
C GLY A 245 35.13 -14.61 23.67
N SER A 246 34.91 -14.30 22.41
CA SER A 246 35.35 -13.04 21.74
C SER A 246 34.41 -12.71 20.58
N GLU A 247 34.59 -11.55 19.93
CA GLU A 247 33.87 -11.21 18.70
C GLU A 247 34.60 -11.62 17.40
N ALA A 248 35.68 -12.35 17.50
CA ALA A 248 36.41 -12.82 16.32
C ALA A 248 35.53 -13.80 15.52
N GLY A 249 35.26 -13.49 14.25
CA GLY A 249 34.38 -14.25 13.39
C GLY A 249 32.93 -13.71 13.30
N LEU A 250 32.53 -12.73 14.13
CA LEU A 250 31.19 -12.13 14.02
C LEU A 250 30.95 -11.47 12.66
N GLY A 251 32.00 -10.90 12.05
CA GLY A 251 31.92 -10.34 10.71
C GLY A 251 31.56 -11.38 9.64
N ASP A 252 32.12 -12.57 9.75
CA ASP A 252 31.82 -13.68 8.81
C ASP A 252 30.36 -14.16 8.97
N LEU A 253 29.84 -14.20 10.20
CA LEU A 253 28.42 -14.50 10.46
C LEU A 253 27.51 -13.47 9.79
N VAL A 254 27.82 -12.18 9.92
CA VAL A 254 27.02 -11.10 9.31
C VAL A 254 27.07 -11.19 7.78
N LEU A 255 28.22 -11.47 7.20
CA LEU A 255 28.36 -11.66 5.75
C LEU A 255 27.53 -12.87 5.28
N LYS A 256 27.61 -13.99 5.99
CA LYS A 256 26.78 -15.16 5.69
C LYS A 256 25.29 -14.82 5.76
N ALA A 257 24.84 -14.15 6.81
CA ALA A 257 23.43 -13.74 6.97
C ALA A 257 22.99 -12.79 5.85
N TYR A 258 23.87 -11.91 5.39
CA TYR A 258 23.60 -11.04 4.24
C TYR A 258 23.38 -11.84 2.95
N ASP A 259 24.23 -12.82 2.67
CA ASP A 259 24.11 -13.70 1.49
C ASP A 259 22.84 -14.56 1.58
N ASP A 260 22.55 -15.13 2.74
CA ASP A 260 21.38 -15.97 2.99
C ASP A 260 20.08 -15.16 2.86
N THR A 261 19.98 -14.00 3.48
CA THR A 261 18.79 -13.12 3.40
C THR A 261 18.58 -12.57 2.01
N THR A 262 19.65 -12.20 1.30
CA THR A 262 19.58 -11.77 -0.11
C THR A 262 19.04 -12.90 -0.99
N SER A 263 19.52 -14.13 -0.79
CA SER A 263 19.05 -15.32 -1.50
C SER A 263 17.60 -15.65 -1.19
N LEU A 264 17.20 -15.56 0.07
CA LEU A 264 15.82 -15.75 0.52
C LEU A 264 14.87 -14.73 -0.12
N MET A 265 15.25 -13.46 -0.14
CA MET A 265 14.46 -12.40 -0.79
C MET A 265 14.37 -12.59 -2.31
N ALA A 266 15.44 -13.07 -2.95
CA ALA A 266 15.44 -13.39 -4.37
C ALA A 266 14.53 -14.59 -4.69
N ALA A 267 14.57 -15.63 -3.87
CA ALA A 267 13.69 -16.80 -3.98
C ALA A 267 12.21 -16.39 -3.84
N ARG A 268 11.89 -15.57 -2.83
CA ARG A 268 10.55 -15.05 -2.64
C ARG A 268 10.07 -14.23 -3.84
N ARG A 269 10.91 -13.33 -4.38
CA ARG A 269 10.59 -12.60 -5.61
C ARG A 269 10.31 -13.52 -6.79
N THR A 270 11.05 -14.61 -6.89
CA THR A 270 10.85 -15.62 -7.93
C THR A 270 9.53 -16.37 -7.75
N GLU A 271 9.17 -16.70 -6.52
CA GLU A 271 7.85 -17.28 -6.19
C GLU A 271 6.71 -16.33 -6.53
N MET A 272 6.83 -15.05 -6.17
CA MET A 272 5.81 -14.05 -6.49
C MET A 272 5.59 -13.85 -7.99
N ARG A 273 6.62 -14.07 -8.82
CA ARG A 273 6.48 -13.99 -10.29
C ARG A 273 5.47 -14.95 -10.89
N GLN A 274 5.18 -16.08 -10.24
CA GLN A 274 4.14 -17.00 -10.74
C GLN A 274 2.75 -16.39 -10.71
N PHE A 275 2.52 -15.39 -9.84
CA PHE A 275 1.27 -14.66 -9.70
C PHE A 275 1.20 -13.40 -10.57
N ASP A 276 2.29 -13.03 -11.24
CA ASP A 276 2.36 -11.92 -12.17
C ASP A 276 2.33 -12.44 -13.61
N PRO A 277 1.22 -12.24 -14.37
CA PRO A 277 1.12 -12.72 -15.74
C PRO A 277 2.15 -12.12 -16.67
N ASN A 278 2.77 -11.00 -16.29
CA ASN A 278 3.74 -10.28 -17.11
C ASN A 278 5.21 -10.60 -16.78
N ALA A 279 5.49 -11.31 -15.69
CA ALA A 279 6.87 -11.49 -15.15
C ALA A 279 7.88 -12.09 -16.11
N GLN A 280 7.45 -12.93 -17.07
CA GLN A 280 8.31 -13.61 -18.04
C GLN A 280 8.24 -13.00 -19.44
N ILE A 281 7.43 -11.96 -19.63
CA ILE A 281 7.17 -11.37 -20.94
C ILE A 281 8.38 -10.55 -21.40
N LYS A 282 8.83 -10.83 -22.61
CA LYS A 282 9.90 -10.10 -23.31
C LYS A 282 9.38 -9.31 -24.51
N ASP A 283 8.28 -9.75 -25.08
CA ASP A 283 7.59 -9.09 -26.19
C ASP A 283 6.49 -8.18 -25.65
N PRO A 284 6.57 -6.85 -25.80
CA PRO A 284 5.56 -5.93 -25.31
C PRO A 284 4.15 -6.27 -25.76
N MET A 285 3.98 -6.86 -26.94
CA MET A 285 2.64 -7.20 -27.45
C MET A 285 1.98 -8.35 -26.68
N GLN A 286 2.74 -9.15 -25.95
CA GLN A 286 2.20 -10.19 -25.06
C GLN A 286 1.80 -9.65 -23.69
N PHE A 287 2.14 -8.41 -23.39
CA PHE A 287 1.87 -7.77 -22.12
C PHE A 287 0.37 -7.56 -21.89
N THR A 288 -0.07 -7.72 -20.65
CA THR A 288 -1.44 -7.49 -20.21
C THR A 288 -1.47 -6.33 -19.24
N LEU A 289 -2.20 -5.27 -19.58
CA LEU A 289 -2.44 -4.11 -18.73
C LEU A 289 -3.72 -4.28 -17.91
N SER A 290 -3.71 -3.83 -16.68
CA SER A 290 -4.90 -3.73 -15.84
C SER A 290 -5.53 -2.34 -15.98
N ALA A 291 -6.80 -2.27 -16.37
CA ALA A 291 -7.51 -0.99 -16.52
C ALA A 291 -7.96 -0.43 -15.17
N LEU A 292 -8.04 0.88 -15.04
CA LEU A 292 -8.62 1.56 -13.88
C LEU A 292 -10.06 1.11 -13.60
N ALA A 293 -10.80 0.70 -14.64
CA ALA A 293 -12.15 0.15 -14.55
C ALA A 293 -12.20 -1.32 -14.05
N GLY A 294 -11.04 -2.00 -13.96
CA GLY A 294 -10.91 -3.39 -13.51
C GLY A 294 -10.76 -4.43 -14.64
N ASP A 295 -10.95 -4.04 -15.90
CA ASP A 295 -10.76 -4.93 -17.04
C ASP A 295 -9.27 -5.16 -17.33
N LYS A 296 -8.95 -6.23 -18.06
CA LYS A 296 -7.60 -6.51 -18.52
C LYS A 296 -7.49 -6.37 -20.03
N LEU A 297 -6.42 -5.71 -20.50
CA LEU A 297 -6.14 -5.51 -21.91
C LEU A 297 -4.81 -6.16 -22.29
N LYS A 298 -4.84 -7.19 -23.11
CA LYS A 298 -3.63 -7.75 -23.71
C LYS A 298 -3.27 -6.92 -24.96
N LEU A 299 -2.05 -6.38 -25.02
CA LEU A 299 -1.64 -5.49 -26.13
C LEU A 299 -1.74 -6.16 -27.51
N SER A 300 -1.51 -7.49 -27.61
CA SER A 300 -1.68 -8.23 -28.86
C SER A 300 -3.11 -8.26 -29.41
N SER A 301 -4.13 -7.97 -28.58
CA SER A 301 -5.52 -7.85 -29.06
C SER A 301 -5.73 -6.60 -29.91
N LEU A 302 -4.78 -5.68 -29.88
CA LEU A 302 -4.80 -4.42 -30.66
C LEU A 302 -3.96 -4.50 -31.95
N LEU A 303 -3.39 -5.65 -32.28
CA LEU A 303 -2.66 -5.83 -33.55
C LEU A 303 -3.56 -5.45 -34.74
N GLY A 304 -2.93 -4.90 -35.77
CA GLY A 304 -3.62 -4.30 -36.93
C GLY A 304 -3.99 -2.83 -36.74
N LYS A 305 -3.84 -2.29 -35.53
CA LYS A 305 -4.01 -0.86 -35.23
C LYS A 305 -2.70 -0.22 -34.83
N VAL A 306 -2.61 1.09 -34.97
CA VAL A 306 -1.54 1.89 -34.36
C VAL A 306 -1.91 2.11 -32.90
N ILE A 307 -0.98 1.81 -31.98
CA ILE A 307 -1.22 1.95 -30.53
C ILE A 307 -0.34 3.07 -30.01
N VAL A 308 -0.96 4.06 -29.38
CA VAL A 308 -0.28 5.19 -28.74
C VAL A 308 -0.36 4.99 -27.23
N VAL A 309 0.78 4.83 -26.59
CA VAL A 309 0.89 4.59 -25.14
C VAL A 309 1.56 5.80 -24.51
N ASP A 310 0.86 6.49 -23.63
CA ASP A 310 1.37 7.64 -22.88
C ASP A 310 1.60 7.28 -21.42
N PHE A 311 2.84 7.38 -20.95
CA PHE A 311 3.24 7.12 -19.57
C PHE A 311 3.21 8.40 -18.76
N TRP A 312 2.47 8.38 -17.65
CA TRP A 312 2.23 9.53 -16.79
C TRP A 312 2.07 9.15 -15.32
N ALA A 313 1.99 10.15 -14.42
CA ALA A 313 1.67 9.96 -13.00
C ALA A 313 0.89 11.15 -12.45
N THR A 314 0.16 10.96 -11.35
CA THR A 314 -0.65 12.02 -10.71
C THR A 314 0.19 13.21 -10.23
N TRP A 315 1.41 12.98 -9.79
CA TRP A 315 2.37 13.99 -9.32
C TRP A 315 3.14 14.68 -10.46
N CYS A 316 3.06 14.18 -11.69
CA CYS A 316 3.82 14.68 -12.83
C CYS A 316 3.21 15.98 -13.40
N GLY A 317 3.82 17.12 -13.08
CA GLY A 317 3.39 18.44 -13.57
C GLY A 317 3.35 18.56 -15.10
N PRO A 318 4.42 18.22 -15.83
CA PRO A 318 4.44 18.24 -17.30
C PRO A 318 3.41 17.30 -17.92
N CYS A 319 3.14 16.12 -17.32
CA CYS A 319 2.13 15.19 -17.81
C CYS A 319 0.73 15.81 -17.77
N ARG A 320 0.41 16.54 -16.71
CA ARG A 320 -0.87 17.23 -16.57
C ARG A 320 -1.06 18.33 -17.61
N GLN A 321 0.01 18.98 -18.05
CA GLN A 321 -0.02 19.98 -19.13
C GLN A 321 -0.14 19.31 -20.50
N GLN A 322 0.46 18.14 -20.68
CA GLN A 322 0.41 17.37 -21.92
C GLN A 322 -0.98 16.79 -22.19
N HIS A 323 -1.70 16.33 -21.17
CA HIS A 323 -2.93 15.57 -21.29
C HIS A 323 -4.00 16.25 -22.17
N PRO A 324 -4.34 17.54 -22.02
CA PRO A 324 -5.31 18.20 -22.90
C PRO A 324 -4.90 18.21 -24.39
N LEU A 325 -3.60 18.26 -24.64
CA LEU A 325 -3.05 18.22 -26.00
C LEU A 325 -3.05 16.78 -26.56
N TYR A 326 -2.87 15.80 -25.68
CA TYR A 326 -3.01 14.38 -26.01
C TYR A 326 -4.45 14.07 -26.40
N ASP A 327 -5.44 14.50 -25.62
CA ASP A 327 -6.87 14.38 -25.92
C ASP A 327 -7.25 15.06 -27.25
N GLN A 328 -6.63 16.21 -27.53
CA GLN A 328 -6.82 16.89 -28.79
C GLN A 328 -6.35 16.05 -29.99
N VAL A 329 -5.23 15.34 -29.85
CA VAL A 329 -4.77 14.42 -30.91
C VAL A 329 -5.65 13.17 -30.96
N GLU A 330 -6.01 12.58 -29.84
CA GLU A 330 -6.92 11.42 -29.78
C GLU A 330 -8.22 11.70 -30.53
N SER A 331 -8.83 12.88 -30.30
CA SER A 331 -10.08 13.25 -30.93
C SER A 331 -10.03 13.29 -32.49
N ARG A 332 -8.83 13.49 -33.05
CA ARG A 332 -8.65 13.51 -34.53
C ARG A 332 -8.71 12.13 -35.17
N PHE A 333 -8.34 11.09 -34.36
CA PHE A 333 -8.26 9.71 -34.84
C PHE A 333 -9.40 8.83 -34.34
N LYS A 334 -10.27 9.35 -33.47
CA LYS A 334 -11.36 8.63 -32.80
C LYS A 334 -12.26 7.86 -33.76
N ASP A 335 -12.63 8.51 -34.90
CA ASP A 335 -13.58 7.93 -35.82
C ASP A 335 -12.95 7.03 -36.89
N THR A 336 -11.63 6.93 -36.92
CA THR A 336 -10.91 6.08 -37.89
C THR A 336 -10.96 4.59 -37.55
N GLY A 337 -11.06 4.26 -36.26
CA GLY A 337 -10.95 2.90 -35.75
C GLY A 337 -9.57 2.26 -35.93
N GLU A 338 -8.59 2.98 -36.51
CA GLU A 338 -7.24 2.47 -36.82
C GLU A 338 -6.21 2.81 -35.74
N VAL A 339 -6.52 3.72 -34.81
CA VAL A 339 -5.61 4.15 -33.74
C VAL A 339 -6.26 3.92 -32.38
N VAL A 340 -5.49 3.40 -31.45
CA VAL A 340 -5.89 3.20 -30.04
C VAL A 340 -4.97 4.00 -29.17
N PHE A 341 -5.53 4.74 -28.23
CA PHE A 341 -4.82 5.55 -27.25
C PHE A 341 -4.92 4.91 -25.87
N LEU A 342 -3.78 4.70 -25.21
CA LEU A 342 -3.68 4.12 -23.88
C LEU A 342 -2.94 5.10 -22.96
N SER A 343 -3.58 5.48 -21.89
CA SER A 343 -3.02 6.33 -20.84
C SER A 343 -2.54 5.44 -19.71
N VAL A 344 -1.22 5.26 -19.59
CA VAL A 344 -0.60 4.30 -18.67
C VAL A 344 0.00 5.02 -17.48
N ASP A 345 -0.65 4.83 -16.34
CA ASP A 345 -0.25 5.40 -15.07
C ASP A 345 0.94 4.67 -14.45
N THR A 346 1.87 5.44 -13.87
CA THR A 346 3.12 4.95 -13.26
C THR A 346 3.23 5.30 -11.77
N ASP A 347 2.13 5.67 -11.11
CA ASP A 347 2.13 5.88 -9.66
C ASP A 347 2.37 4.53 -8.94
N GLU A 348 3.21 4.53 -7.92
CA GLU A 348 3.41 3.34 -7.07
C GLU A 348 2.15 3.01 -6.26
N ASP A 349 1.38 4.04 -5.86
CA ASP A 349 0.11 3.90 -5.16
C ASP A 349 -1.05 4.16 -6.14
N HIS A 350 -1.56 3.10 -6.72
CA HIS A 350 -2.69 3.13 -7.66
C HIS A 350 -3.99 3.71 -7.05
N SER A 351 -4.12 3.74 -5.72
CA SER A 351 -5.29 4.31 -5.05
C SER A 351 -5.44 5.82 -5.27
N LEU A 352 -4.35 6.50 -5.63
CA LEU A 352 -4.30 7.93 -5.93
C LEU A 352 -4.92 8.28 -7.28
N VAL A 353 -4.94 7.32 -8.22
CA VAL A 353 -5.26 7.58 -9.65
C VAL A 353 -6.72 7.94 -9.84
N LYS A 354 -7.64 7.12 -9.32
CA LYS A 354 -9.08 7.34 -9.49
C LYS A 354 -9.55 8.68 -8.91
N PRO A 355 -9.22 9.04 -7.64
CA PRO A 355 -9.58 10.34 -7.09
C PRO A 355 -8.98 11.53 -7.86
N PHE A 356 -7.76 11.35 -8.39
CA PHE A 356 -7.10 12.37 -9.19
C PHE A 356 -7.87 12.61 -10.50
N ILE A 357 -8.18 11.56 -11.27
CA ILE A 357 -8.91 11.63 -12.54
C ILE A 357 -10.29 12.26 -12.36
N GLU A 358 -11.03 11.86 -11.32
CA GLU A 358 -12.33 12.45 -10.98
C GLU A 358 -12.21 13.95 -10.68
N LYS A 359 -11.16 14.36 -9.94
CA LYS A 359 -10.89 15.77 -9.60
C LYS A 359 -10.58 16.62 -10.82
N VAL A 360 -9.75 16.11 -11.74
CA VAL A 360 -9.32 16.84 -12.95
C VAL A 360 -10.27 16.64 -14.13
N LYS A 361 -11.27 15.78 -13.98
CA LYS A 361 -12.30 15.44 -14.99
C LYS A 361 -11.71 14.85 -16.28
N TRP A 362 -10.67 14.04 -16.16
CA TRP A 362 -10.13 13.31 -17.29
C TRP A 362 -10.99 12.09 -17.63
N ASN A 363 -10.90 11.63 -18.88
CA ASN A 363 -11.56 10.39 -19.29
C ASN A 363 -10.81 9.19 -18.69
N GLY A 364 -11.46 8.48 -17.75
CA GLY A 364 -10.88 7.31 -17.10
C GLY A 364 -11.00 5.99 -17.88
N GLN A 365 -11.66 5.98 -19.06
CA GLN A 365 -11.91 4.72 -19.79
C GLN A 365 -10.66 4.12 -20.41
N ASN A 366 -9.67 4.94 -20.78
CA ASN A 366 -8.43 4.50 -21.42
C ASN A 366 -7.24 4.53 -20.47
N VAL A 367 -7.49 4.54 -19.15
CA VAL A 367 -6.46 4.58 -18.13
C VAL A 367 -6.15 3.16 -17.67
N TYR A 368 -4.87 2.84 -17.70
CA TYR A 368 -4.29 1.55 -17.32
C TYR A 368 -3.14 1.75 -16.36
N PHE A 369 -2.83 0.72 -15.57
CA PHE A 369 -1.64 0.69 -14.73
C PHE A 369 -0.46 0.10 -15.50
N GLU A 370 0.76 0.56 -15.18
CA GLU A 370 1.95 0.21 -15.95
C GLU A 370 2.37 -1.27 -15.77
N ASP A 371 2.10 -1.88 -14.62
CA ASP A 371 2.25 -3.32 -14.29
C ASP A 371 3.58 -3.95 -14.74
N GLY A 372 4.68 -3.17 -14.86
CA GLY A 372 5.99 -3.58 -15.36
C GLY A 372 6.26 -3.24 -16.85
N LEU A 373 5.28 -2.68 -17.58
CA LEU A 373 5.46 -2.28 -18.98
C LEU A 373 6.51 -1.17 -19.15
N GLN A 374 6.58 -0.25 -18.16
CA GLN A 374 7.57 0.81 -18.11
C GLN A 374 8.99 0.24 -18.18
N SER A 375 9.27 -0.75 -17.35
CA SER A 375 10.57 -1.46 -17.31
C SER A 375 10.85 -2.22 -18.62
N LEU A 376 9.86 -2.94 -19.14
CA LEU A 376 9.98 -3.71 -20.38
C LEU A 376 10.30 -2.80 -21.57
N LEU A 377 9.66 -1.64 -21.64
CA LEU A 377 9.88 -0.65 -22.68
C LEU A 377 11.05 0.31 -22.39
N ARG A 378 11.76 0.16 -21.25
CA ARG A 378 12.88 1.01 -20.83
C ARG A 378 12.49 2.50 -20.78
N VAL A 379 11.36 2.79 -20.19
CA VAL A 379 10.91 4.17 -19.95
C VAL A 379 11.53 4.64 -18.64
N SER A 380 12.45 5.61 -18.71
CA SER A 380 13.23 6.11 -17.56
C SER A 380 12.72 7.45 -17.03
N SER A 381 11.82 8.10 -17.74
CA SER A 381 11.25 9.39 -17.34
C SER A 381 9.87 9.58 -17.96
N ILE A 382 9.04 10.43 -17.30
CA ILE A 382 7.70 10.80 -17.73
C ILE A 382 7.58 12.31 -17.91
N PRO A 383 6.73 12.81 -18.84
CA PRO A 383 5.94 12.02 -19.79
C PRO A 383 6.80 11.34 -20.85
N THR A 384 6.41 10.15 -21.25
CA THR A 384 6.96 9.46 -22.43
C THR A 384 5.82 8.85 -23.21
N THR A 385 5.72 9.19 -24.49
CA THR A 385 4.74 8.62 -25.41
C THR A 385 5.42 7.65 -26.38
N ILE A 386 4.94 6.42 -26.45
CA ILE A 386 5.44 5.37 -27.34
C ILE A 386 4.35 5.03 -28.36
N ILE A 387 4.74 4.89 -29.62
CA ILE A 387 3.84 4.52 -30.71
C ILE A 387 4.25 3.18 -31.25
N PHE A 388 3.33 2.23 -31.24
CA PHE A 388 3.48 0.94 -31.91
C PHE A 388 2.80 0.98 -33.28
N GLY A 389 3.45 0.40 -34.28
CA GLY A 389 2.88 0.17 -35.59
C GLY A 389 1.85 -0.98 -35.58
N LYS A 390 1.22 -1.20 -36.74
CA LYS A 390 0.16 -2.21 -36.91
C LYS A 390 0.61 -3.65 -36.63
N HIS A 391 1.92 -3.91 -36.73
CA HIS A 391 2.51 -5.23 -36.45
C HIS A 391 3.08 -5.37 -35.04
N GLY A 392 2.91 -4.34 -34.18
CA GLY A 392 3.35 -4.35 -32.79
C GLY A 392 4.80 -3.89 -32.57
N GLU A 393 5.49 -3.44 -33.62
CA GLU A 393 6.83 -2.85 -33.54
C GLU A 393 6.78 -1.42 -32.96
N VAL A 394 7.77 -1.03 -32.17
CA VAL A 394 7.91 0.35 -31.70
C VAL A 394 8.41 1.22 -32.86
N VAL A 395 7.55 2.08 -33.40
CA VAL A 395 7.85 2.98 -34.51
C VAL A 395 8.28 4.37 -34.06
N SER A 396 7.91 4.80 -32.88
CA SER A 396 8.29 6.10 -32.34
C SER A 396 8.32 6.14 -30.81
N ARG A 397 9.21 6.96 -30.29
CA ARG A 397 9.30 7.32 -28.87
C ARG A 397 9.46 8.84 -28.75
N MET A 398 8.66 9.44 -27.90
CA MET A 398 8.74 10.86 -27.54
C MET A 398 8.92 10.95 -26.02
N THR A 399 10.06 11.47 -25.57
CA THR A 399 10.37 11.63 -24.14
C THR A 399 10.42 13.10 -23.78
N GLY A 400 9.77 13.47 -22.67
CA GLY A 400 9.58 14.85 -22.25
C GLY A 400 8.44 15.55 -22.98
N PHE A 401 8.18 16.79 -22.60
CA PHE A 401 7.04 17.57 -23.10
C PHE A 401 7.49 18.90 -23.69
N LEU A 402 7.10 19.13 -24.95
CA LEU A 402 7.33 20.38 -25.70
C LEU A 402 5.97 20.94 -26.13
N PRO A 403 5.35 21.87 -25.35
CA PRO A 403 3.97 22.31 -25.54
C PRO A 403 3.64 22.76 -26.98
N ASP A 404 4.50 23.61 -27.54
CA ASP A 404 4.26 24.23 -28.83
C ASP A 404 4.34 23.27 -30.03
N ARG A 405 4.93 22.11 -29.84
CA ARG A 405 5.18 21.13 -30.92
C ARG A 405 4.47 19.80 -30.70
N PHE A 406 3.98 19.54 -29.48
CA PHE A 406 3.48 18.23 -29.09
C PHE A 406 2.39 17.71 -30.04
N VAL A 407 1.35 18.50 -30.28
CA VAL A 407 0.21 18.10 -31.12
C VAL A 407 0.66 17.81 -32.56
N ALA A 408 1.51 18.66 -33.12
CA ALA A 408 2.01 18.45 -34.48
C ALA A 408 2.89 17.21 -34.55
N MET A 409 3.83 17.06 -33.63
CA MET A 409 4.76 15.92 -33.60
C MET A 409 4.04 14.59 -33.37
N LEU A 410 3.10 14.53 -32.43
CA LEU A 410 2.38 13.28 -32.14
C LEU A 410 1.48 12.92 -33.34
N THR A 411 0.76 13.90 -33.92
CA THR A 411 -0.07 13.69 -35.13
C THR A 411 0.75 13.15 -36.29
N ASP A 412 1.89 13.78 -36.60
CA ASP A 412 2.78 13.37 -37.70
C ASP A 412 3.30 11.93 -37.51
N ARG A 413 3.73 11.58 -36.31
CA ARG A 413 4.23 10.22 -36.01
C ARG A 413 3.15 9.15 -36.09
N ILE A 414 1.92 9.47 -35.69
CA ILE A 414 0.78 8.56 -35.85
C ILE A 414 0.47 8.37 -37.35
N GLN A 415 0.50 9.42 -38.14
CA GLN A 415 0.29 9.33 -39.60
C GLN A 415 1.38 8.48 -40.29
N GLN A 416 2.64 8.67 -39.90
CA GLN A 416 3.74 7.82 -40.39
C GLN A 416 3.52 6.35 -40.04
N ALA A 417 3.09 6.05 -38.79
CA ALA A 417 2.78 4.69 -38.36
C ALA A 417 1.59 4.06 -39.10
N LEU A 418 0.63 4.88 -39.52
CA LEU A 418 -0.51 4.44 -40.34
C LEU A 418 -0.11 4.18 -41.82
N GLY A 419 1.07 4.61 -42.25
CA GLY A 419 1.48 4.58 -43.66
C GLY A 419 0.84 5.65 -44.52
N ASN A 420 0.22 6.65 -43.92
CA ASN A 420 -0.49 7.74 -44.62
C ASN A 420 0.47 8.91 -44.90
N ALA A 421 0.80 9.15 -46.14
CA ALA A 421 1.64 10.28 -46.56
C ALA A 421 0.88 11.63 -46.68
N HIS A 422 -0.41 11.70 -46.32
CA HIS A 422 -1.21 12.90 -46.48
C HIS A 422 -1.48 13.61 -45.13
N PRO A 423 -1.30 14.95 -45.07
CA PRO A 423 -1.60 15.73 -43.87
C PRO A 423 -3.12 15.72 -43.59
N LEU A 424 -3.46 15.55 -42.29
CA LEU A 424 -4.85 15.74 -41.84
C LEU A 424 -5.27 17.22 -42.09
N PRO A 425 -6.56 17.49 -42.31
CA PRO A 425 -7.04 18.87 -42.44
C PRO A 425 -6.79 19.67 -41.16
N PRO A 426 -6.54 20.97 -41.25
CA PRO A 426 -6.32 21.82 -40.09
C PRO A 426 -7.53 21.78 -39.15
N LEU A 427 -7.28 21.89 -37.86
CA LEU A 427 -8.35 22.05 -36.87
C LEU A 427 -9.22 23.23 -37.23
N LYS A 428 -10.51 23.02 -37.31
CA LYS A 428 -11.47 24.14 -37.31
C LYS A 428 -11.35 24.79 -35.92
N ASP A 429 -10.94 26.04 -35.90
CA ASP A 429 -10.82 26.84 -34.70
C ASP A 429 -12.12 26.78 -33.90
N ALA A 430 -12.09 26.10 -32.76
CA ALA A 430 -13.14 26.18 -31.76
C ALA A 430 -12.91 27.43 -30.89
N ILE A 431 -12.86 28.61 -31.55
CA ILE A 431 -12.90 29.91 -30.89
C ILE A 431 -14.04 30.66 -31.53
N SER A 432 -15.25 30.44 -31.06
CA SER A 432 -16.35 31.41 -30.97
C SER A 432 -17.62 30.69 -30.47
N GLN A 433 -17.78 30.64 -29.16
CA GLN A 433 -19.02 31.03 -28.45
C GLN A 433 -18.76 31.10 -26.96
#